data_e54d180d30246c0e0891f6bacac816b5
#
_entry.id   e54d180d30246c0e0891f6bacac816b5
#
_cell.length_a   1.000
_cell.length_b   1.000
_cell.length_c   1.000
_cell.angle_alpha   90.00
_cell.angle_beta   90.00
_cell.angle_gamma   90.00
#
_symmetry.space_group_name_H-M   'P 1'
#
loop_
_entity.id
_entity.type
_entity.pdbx_description
1 polymer ?
#
loop_
_entity_poly.entity_id
_entity_poly.type
_entity_poly.pdbx_seq_one_letter_code
_entity_poly.pdbx_strand_id
1 'polypeptide(L)'
;FGPSAAGGAYVPAFCDVVIMVEGNASMYLGSPRMAEEVIGEHVTLEEMGGARMHATVSGCGDNLAIDDADAIDQARMLLSYLPGSWRQLPPWASGSAPLRTLSADELPTDDAAGYDMHAFLDCIVDGHSFFELKPLFAPEIITGLARLDGHTVGIVANNPSVKGGVLFVDSADKAARFVWLCDAYNVPLLFLADVPGFMIGTQVERQGIIRHGAKMVAAVTEASVPKISVIVRKAYGAGLYAMCGPAFDPLATLALPTAKIAVMGPQAAVNAVYANRIAAIEDDDERATFVADRRREYEEDVDLYRLAGDLVIDAVVPFEGLRSEIIRRFSTADPADRDSVQKRRPIHPV
;
A
#
# COMPACT_ATOMS: atom_id res chain seq x y z
N PHE A 1 -20.63 -9.16 -14.21
CA PHE A 1 -21.47 -10.35 -14.32
C PHE A 1 -21.30 -10.95 -15.70
N GLY A 2 -21.20 -12.29 -15.80
CA GLY A 2 -21.07 -13.01 -17.05
C GLY A 2 -19.74 -12.80 -17.77
N PRO A 3 -19.59 -13.32 -19.02
CA PRO A 3 -18.34 -13.27 -19.76
C PRO A 3 -18.13 -11.96 -20.50
N SER A 4 -16.90 -11.44 -20.46
CA SER A 4 -16.39 -10.35 -21.29
C SER A 4 -15.27 -10.87 -22.17
N ALA A 5 -15.53 -11.06 -23.47
CA ALA A 5 -14.64 -11.73 -24.40
C ALA A 5 -13.96 -10.77 -25.39
N ALA A 6 -12.77 -11.13 -25.84
CA ALA A 6 -12.00 -10.43 -26.87
C ALA A 6 -11.85 -8.92 -26.58
N GLY A 7 -12.14 -8.05 -27.53
CA GLY A 7 -12.13 -6.61 -27.34
C GLY A 7 -13.06 -6.11 -26.22
N GLY A 8 -14.15 -6.85 -25.92
CA GLY A 8 -15.04 -6.55 -24.81
C GLY A 8 -14.41 -6.69 -23.44
N ALA A 9 -13.35 -7.49 -23.28
CA ALA A 9 -12.63 -7.64 -22.02
C ALA A 9 -11.87 -6.35 -21.61
N TYR A 10 -11.52 -5.50 -22.56
CA TYR A 10 -10.89 -4.23 -22.26
C TYR A 10 -11.85 -3.19 -21.66
N VAL A 11 -13.17 -3.32 -21.89
CA VAL A 11 -14.14 -2.38 -21.31
C VAL A 11 -14.08 -2.37 -19.78
N PRO A 12 -14.22 -3.50 -19.05
CA PRO A 12 -14.02 -3.51 -17.61
C PRO A 12 -12.57 -3.19 -17.21
N ALA A 13 -11.57 -3.60 -17.98
CA ALA A 13 -10.18 -3.32 -17.64
C ALA A 13 -9.82 -1.82 -17.65
N PHE A 14 -10.60 -0.98 -18.36
CA PHE A 14 -10.49 0.48 -18.32
C PHE A 14 -11.33 1.13 -17.21
N CYS A 15 -12.19 0.37 -16.54
CA CYS A 15 -12.97 0.91 -15.42
C CYS A 15 -12.09 1.15 -14.18
N ASP A 16 -12.54 2.07 -13.33
CA ASP A 16 -11.81 2.48 -12.13
C ASP A 16 -11.71 1.36 -11.10
N VAL A 17 -12.79 0.58 -10.93
CA VAL A 17 -12.88 -0.59 -10.06
C VAL A 17 -13.68 -1.69 -10.76
N VAL A 18 -13.20 -2.92 -10.65
CA VAL A 18 -13.78 -4.13 -11.25
C VAL A 18 -14.13 -5.13 -10.15
N ILE A 19 -15.43 -5.29 -9.90
CA ILE A 19 -15.96 -6.32 -8.99
C ILE A 19 -16.44 -7.51 -9.85
N MET A 20 -15.91 -8.70 -9.58
CA MET A 20 -16.24 -9.90 -10.34
C MET A 20 -16.95 -10.93 -9.46
N VAL A 21 -18.06 -11.48 -9.96
CA VAL A 21 -18.80 -12.54 -9.24
C VAL A 21 -18.17 -13.90 -9.51
N GLU A 22 -17.82 -14.60 -8.44
CA GLU A 22 -17.18 -15.91 -8.50
C GLU A 22 -18.04 -16.94 -9.24
N GLY A 23 -17.41 -17.73 -10.09
CA GLY A 23 -18.08 -18.78 -10.88
C GLY A 23 -19.09 -18.27 -11.95
N ASN A 24 -19.24 -16.94 -12.08
CA ASN A 24 -20.14 -16.32 -13.07
C ASN A 24 -19.38 -15.35 -13.99
N ALA A 25 -18.59 -14.42 -13.41
CA ALA A 25 -17.89 -13.42 -14.20
C ALA A 25 -16.58 -13.97 -14.77
N SER A 26 -16.28 -13.60 -16.02
CA SER A 26 -15.00 -13.92 -16.65
C SER A 26 -14.56 -12.84 -17.63
N MET A 27 -13.25 -12.65 -17.79
CA MET A 27 -12.63 -11.78 -18.78
C MET A 27 -11.53 -12.56 -19.52
N TYR A 28 -11.52 -12.55 -20.84
CA TYR A 28 -10.52 -13.28 -21.61
C TYR A 28 -10.43 -12.76 -23.06
N LEU A 29 -9.25 -12.86 -23.66
CA LEU A 29 -9.06 -12.46 -25.07
C LEU A 29 -9.52 -13.55 -26.05
N GLY A 30 -9.10 -14.78 -25.84
CA GLY A 30 -9.51 -15.95 -26.61
C GLY A 30 -10.23 -16.95 -25.73
N SER A 31 -11.16 -17.74 -26.31
CA SER A 31 -11.82 -18.82 -25.56
C SER A 31 -10.87 -20.00 -25.30
N PRO A 32 -11.14 -20.88 -24.32
CA PRO A 32 -10.38 -22.12 -24.13
C PRO A 32 -10.23 -22.95 -25.41
N ARG A 33 -11.27 -23.02 -26.21
CA ARG A 33 -11.21 -23.71 -27.52
C ARG A 33 -10.23 -23.05 -28.50
N MET A 34 -10.11 -21.72 -28.48
CA MET A 34 -9.11 -21.03 -29.29
C MET A 34 -7.69 -21.30 -28.77
N ALA A 35 -7.49 -21.36 -27.46
CA ALA A 35 -6.21 -21.72 -26.87
C ALA A 35 -5.78 -23.14 -27.29
N GLU A 36 -6.70 -24.10 -27.25
CA GLU A 36 -6.48 -25.45 -27.73
C GLU A 36 -6.10 -25.51 -29.22
N GLU A 37 -6.85 -24.82 -30.08
CA GLU A 37 -6.64 -24.82 -31.52
C GLU A 37 -5.35 -24.12 -31.96
N VAL A 38 -4.97 -23.02 -31.28
CA VAL A 38 -3.85 -22.15 -31.70
C VAL A 38 -2.52 -22.53 -31.06
N ILE A 39 -2.53 -22.87 -29.77
CA ILE A 39 -1.31 -23.15 -29.00
C ILE A 39 -1.30 -24.54 -28.36
N GLY A 40 -2.36 -25.33 -28.52
CA GLY A 40 -2.46 -26.70 -27.97
C GLY A 40 -2.67 -26.75 -26.46
N GLU A 41 -3.15 -25.66 -25.84
CA GLU A 41 -3.38 -25.57 -24.41
C GLU A 41 -4.79 -26.03 -24.05
N HIS A 42 -4.88 -27.07 -23.20
CA HIS A 42 -6.14 -27.54 -22.64
C HIS A 42 -6.37 -26.86 -21.28
N VAL A 43 -7.30 -25.94 -21.22
CA VAL A 43 -7.58 -25.12 -20.02
C VAL A 43 -9.08 -24.88 -19.89
N THR A 44 -9.58 -24.75 -18.66
CA THR A 44 -10.97 -24.32 -18.43
C THR A 44 -11.09 -22.81 -18.51
N LEU A 45 -12.31 -22.29 -18.75
CA LEU A 45 -12.58 -20.85 -18.75
C LEU A 45 -12.25 -20.23 -17.39
N GLU A 46 -12.57 -20.92 -16.31
CA GLU A 46 -12.31 -20.43 -14.93
C GLU A 46 -10.82 -20.30 -14.63
N GLU A 47 -10.00 -21.27 -15.05
CA GLU A 47 -8.55 -21.21 -14.91
C GLU A 47 -7.91 -20.12 -15.76
N MET A 48 -8.38 -19.89 -16.96
CA MET A 48 -7.80 -18.96 -17.91
C MET A 48 -8.26 -17.50 -17.70
N GLY A 49 -9.51 -17.30 -17.34
CA GLY A 49 -10.12 -15.96 -17.30
C GLY A 49 -11.25 -15.81 -16.30
N GLY A 50 -11.39 -16.69 -15.32
CA GLY A 50 -12.40 -16.60 -14.27
C GLY A 50 -12.14 -15.51 -13.25
N ALA A 51 -13.18 -15.20 -12.48
CA ALA A 51 -13.16 -14.11 -11.51
C ALA A 51 -12.06 -14.26 -10.46
N ARG A 52 -11.87 -15.46 -9.94
CA ARG A 52 -10.84 -15.74 -8.93
C ARG A 52 -9.43 -15.57 -9.50
N MET A 53 -9.18 -16.06 -10.72
CA MET A 53 -7.87 -15.88 -11.38
C MET A 53 -7.56 -14.38 -11.54
N HIS A 54 -8.51 -13.57 -11.97
CA HIS A 54 -8.30 -12.14 -12.12
C HIS A 54 -8.13 -11.39 -10.79
N ALA A 55 -8.82 -11.84 -9.73
CA ALA A 55 -8.70 -11.23 -8.41
C ALA A 55 -7.43 -11.65 -7.63
N THR A 56 -6.78 -12.78 -8.01
CA THR A 56 -5.62 -13.31 -7.25
C THR A 56 -4.31 -13.28 -8.02
N VAL A 57 -4.35 -13.41 -9.37
CA VAL A 57 -3.15 -13.61 -10.19
C VAL A 57 -2.89 -12.43 -11.12
N SER A 58 -3.87 -12.04 -11.96
CA SER A 58 -3.65 -10.98 -12.94
C SER A 58 -3.86 -9.57 -12.38
N GLY A 59 -4.58 -9.44 -11.26
CA GLY A 59 -4.94 -8.14 -10.69
C GLY A 59 -5.93 -7.33 -11.51
N CYS A 60 -6.50 -7.86 -12.61
CA CYS A 60 -7.52 -7.17 -13.39
C CYS A 60 -8.87 -7.05 -12.67
N GLY A 61 -9.21 -8.00 -11.79
CA GLY A 61 -10.34 -7.91 -10.86
C GLY A 61 -9.89 -7.25 -9.56
N ASP A 62 -10.60 -6.21 -9.12
CA ASP A 62 -10.29 -5.59 -7.84
C ASP A 62 -10.87 -6.41 -6.69
N ASN A 63 -12.13 -6.73 -6.75
CA ASN A 63 -12.81 -7.46 -5.68
C ASN A 63 -13.55 -8.68 -6.22
N LEU A 64 -13.51 -9.76 -5.46
CA LEU A 64 -14.26 -10.98 -5.72
C LEU A 64 -15.53 -10.95 -4.88
N ALA A 65 -16.70 -11.05 -5.54
CA ALA A 65 -17.98 -11.17 -4.89
C ALA A 65 -18.47 -12.62 -4.91
N ILE A 66 -19.10 -13.07 -3.83
CA ILE A 66 -19.59 -14.44 -3.71
C ILE A 66 -20.86 -14.70 -4.56
N ASP A 67 -21.65 -13.64 -4.77
CA ASP A 67 -22.87 -13.66 -5.59
C ASP A 67 -23.23 -12.25 -6.10
N ASP A 68 -24.34 -12.15 -6.82
CA ASP A 68 -24.83 -10.91 -7.39
C ASP A 68 -25.23 -9.87 -6.32
N ALA A 69 -25.77 -10.31 -5.19
CA ALA A 69 -26.18 -9.43 -4.10
C ALA A 69 -24.97 -8.80 -3.43
N ASP A 70 -23.95 -9.61 -3.11
CA ASP A 70 -22.69 -9.15 -2.57
C ASP A 70 -21.99 -8.17 -3.51
N ALA A 71 -21.96 -8.45 -4.82
CA ALA A 71 -21.39 -7.53 -5.81
C ALA A 71 -22.08 -6.16 -5.81
N ILE A 72 -23.41 -6.14 -5.68
CA ILE A 72 -24.19 -4.89 -5.62
C ILE A 72 -23.90 -4.15 -4.31
N ASP A 73 -23.80 -4.86 -3.19
CA ASP A 73 -23.52 -4.24 -1.89
C ASP A 73 -22.08 -3.70 -1.83
N GLN A 74 -21.09 -4.40 -2.38
CA GLN A 74 -19.73 -3.89 -2.56
C GLN A 74 -19.70 -2.63 -3.43
N ALA A 75 -20.45 -2.61 -4.54
CA ALA A 75 -20.54 -1.43 -5.41
C ALA A 75 -21.20 -0.23 -4.70
N ARG A 76 -22.25 -0.46 -3.91
CA ARG A 76 -22.89 0.60 -3.09
C ARG A 76 -21.93 1.13 -2.03
N MET A 77 -21.18 0.25 -1.38
CA MET A 77 -20.18 0.64 -0.38
C MET A 77 -19.10 1.50 -1.03
N LEU A 78 -18.51 1.07 -2.15
CA LEU A 78 -17.54 1.84 -2.93
C LEU A 78 -18.07 3.25 -3.28
N LEU A 79 -19.26 3.32 -3.85
CA LEU A 79 -19.86 4.59 -4.28
C LEU A 79 -20.16 5.53 -3.08
N SER A 80 -20.31 5.00 -1.88
CA SER A 80 -20.51 5.82 -0.68
C SER A 80 -19.28 6.65 -0.29
N TYR A 81 -18.09 6.30 -0.77
CA TYR A 81 -16.83 7.03 -0.53
C TYR A 81 -16.54 8.06 -1.59
N LEU A 82 -17.07 7.90 -2.80
CA LEU A 82 -16.67 8.69 -3.95
C LEU A 82 -17.58 9.92 -4.14
N PRO A 83 -17.03 11.05 -4.60
CA PRO A 83 -17.83 12.23 -4.92
C PRO A 83 -18.68 12.00 -6.18
N GLY A 84 -19.75 12.77 -6.33
CA GLY A 84 -20.59 12.73 -7.52
C GLY A 84 -19.91 13.24 -8.80
N SER A 85 -18.80 13.95 -8.68
CA SER A 85 -17.94 14.40 -9.79
C SER A 85 -16.54 14.74 -9.32
N TRP A 86 -15.57 14.76 -10.22
CA TRP A 86 -14.18 15.13 -9.96
C TRP A 86 -13.99 16.55 -9.39
N ARG A 87 -15.01 17.41 -9.49
CA ARG A 87 -15.01 18.78 -8.95
C ARG A 87 -15.45 18.85 -7.49
N GLN A 88 -15.96 17.76 -6.96
CA GLN A 88 -16.48 17.71 -5.60
C GLN A 88 -15.52 16.98 -4.69
N LEU A 89 -15.56 17.32 -3.42
CA LEU A 89 -14.89 16.53 -2.39
C LEU A 89 -15.69 15.25 -2.09
N PRO A 90 -15.02 14.21 -1.60
CA PRO A 90 -15.68 13.00 -1.11
C PRO A 90 -16.78 13.33 -0.08
N PRO A 91 -17.88 12.56 -0.04
CA PRO A 91 -18.98 12.82 0.88
C PRO A 91 -18.56 12.57 2.32
N TRP A 92 -18.99 13.47 3.21
CA TRP A 92 -18.88 13.28 4.64
C TRP A 92 -20.01 12.36 5.15
N ALA A 93 -19.72 11.56 6.18
CA ALA A 93 -20.68 10.77 6.93
C ALA A 93 -20.48 11.01 8.44
N SER A 94 -21.42 10.57 9.27
CA SER A 94 -21.21 10.65 10.72
C SER A 94 -19.99 9.80 11.11
N GLY A 95 -19.03 10.43 11.78
CA GLY A 95 -17.86 9.75 12.32
C GLY A 95 -18.23 8.74 13.41
N SER A 96 -17.42 7.72 13.56
CA SER A 96 -17.54 6.73 14.64
C SER A 96 -16.21 6.50 15.34
N ALA A 97 -16.27 5.96 16.56
CA ALA A 97 -15.07 5.51 17.24
C ALA A 97 -14.42 4.34 16.48
N PRO A 98 -13.10 4.17 16.54
CA PRO A 98 -12.44 2.98 16.00
C PRO A 98 -12.90 1.73 16.76
N LEU A 99 -12.72 0.56 16.16
CA LEU A 99 -13.10 -0.72 16.78
C LEU A 99 -12.22 -1.08 17.98
N ARG A 100 -10.98 -0.60 17.99
CA ARG A 100 -9.98 -0.89 19.01
C ARG A 100 -9.23 0.39 19.39
N THR A 101 -8.58 0.38 20.55
CA THR A 101 -7.67 1.45 20.97
C THR A 101 -6.25 1.08 20.62
N LEU A 102 -5.52 2.00 19.97
CA LEU A 102 -4.13 1.79 19.63
C LEU A 102 -3.25 1.89 20.88
N SER A 103 -2.43 0.88 21.10
CA SER A 103 -1.39 0.84 22.13
C SER A 103 -0.10 0.24 21.58
N ALA A 104 0.99 0.32 22.35
CA ALA A 104 2.27 -0.28 21.97
C ALA A 104 2.19 -1.80 21.78
N ASP A 105 1.26 -2.47 22.48
CA ASP A 105 1.08 -3.92 22.42
C ASP A 105 0.51 -4.43 21.08
N GLU A 106 0.00 -3.52 20.23
CA GLU A 106 -0.46 -3.86 18.88
C GLU A 106 0.70 -4.19 17.92
N LEU A 107 1.91 -3.80 18.27
CA LEU A 107 3.10 -4.04 17.45
C LEU A 107 4.07 -4.99 18.18
N PRO A 108 4.61 -6.01 17.49
CA PRO A 108 5.63 -6.86 18.08
C PRO A 108 6.91 -6.06 18.35
N THR A 109 7.58 -6.37 19.47
CA THR A 109 8.85 -5.76 19.86
C THR A 109 10.02 -6.23 19.00
N ASP A 110 9.93 -7.43 18.42
CA ASP A 110 10.89 -7.93 17.45
C ASP A 110 10.58 -7.37 16.06
N ASP A 111 11.51 -6.64 15.48
CA ASP A 111 11.39 -6.06 14.14
C ASP A 111 11.23 -7.10 13.02
N ALA A 112 11.70 -8.32 13.23
CA ALA A 112 11.57 -9.43 12.29
C ALA A 112 10.17 -10.06 12.34
N ALA A 113 9.44 -9.91 13.44
CA ALA A 113 8.12 -10.48 13.59
C ALA A 113 7.10 -9.74 12.71
N GLY A 114 6.33 -10.51 11.96
CA GLY A 114 5.19 -10.01 11.20
C GLY A 114 3.98 -9.78 12.11
N TYR A 115 3.11 -8.86 11.70
CA TYR A 115 1.78 -8.65 12.28
C TYR A 115 0.81 -8.23 11.19
N ASP A 116 -0.48 -8.44 11.43
CA ASP A 116 -1.52 -8.05 10.48
C ASP A 116 -1.84 -6.55 10.62
N MET A 117 -1.56 -5.79 9.58
CA MET A 117 -1.83 -4.36 9.55
C MET A 117 -3.35 -4.04 9.60
N HIS A 118 -4.23 -4.99 9.29
CA HIS A 118 -5.68 -4.77 9.44
C HIS A 118 -6.06 -4.53 10.91
N ALA A 119 -5.44 -5.24 11.86
CA ALA A 119 -5.67 -5.00 13.28
C ALA A 119 -5.22 -3.60 13.72
N PHE A 120 -4.16 -3.07 13.12
CA PHE A 120 -3.72 -1.68 13.34
C PHE A 120 -4.70 -0.69 12.72
N LEU A 121 -5.23 -0.95 11.52
CA LEU A 121 -6.26 -0.13 10.88
C LEU A 121 -7.53 -0.04 11.72
N ASP A 122 -7.96 -1.12 12.38
CA ASP A 122 -9.10 -1.14 13.30
C ASP A 122 -8.94 -0.16 14.48
N CYS A 123 -7.70 0.24 14.80
CA CYS A 123 -7.40 1.24 15.83
C CYS A 123 -7.41 2.68 15.30
N ILE A 124 -7.32 2.87 13.97
CA ILE A 124 -7.11 4.18 13.36
C ILE A 124 -8.38 4.69 12.68
N VAL A 125 -9.05 3.85 11.87
CA VAL A 125 -10.20 4.27 11.07
C VAL A 125 -11.51 4.19 11.86
N ASP A 126 -12.55 4.83 11.37
CA ASP A 126 -13.90 4.72 11.91
C ASP A 126 -14.37 3.27 11.84
N GLY A 127 -14.98 2.77 12.90
CA GLY A 127 -15.39 1.37 13.00
C GLY A 127 -16.28 0.93 11.82
N HIS A 128 -15.96 -0.23 11.25
CA HIS A 128 -16.64 -0.81 10.08
C HIS A 128 -16.61 0.04 8.80
N SER A 129 -15.71 1.02 8.71
CA SER A 129 -15.61 1.88 7.54
C SER A 129 -14.52 1.47 6.54
N PHE A 130 -13.74 0.43 6.79
CA PHE A 130 -12.69 0.03 5.86
C PHE A 130 -13.24 -0.85 4.74
N PHE A 131 -13.07 -0.40 3.49
CA PHE A 131 -13.39 -1.13 2.27
C PHE A 131 -12.11 -1.37 1.48
N GLU A 132 -11.59 -2.58 1.57
CA GLU A 132 -10.35 -2.97 0.90
C GLU A 132 -10.57 -3.18 -0.59
N LEU A 133 -9.64 -2.68 -1.41
CA LEU A 133 -9.55 -2.95 -2.84
C LEU A 133 -8.38 -3.89 -3.10
N LYS A 134 -8.60 -4.90 -3.94
CA LYS A 134 -7.64 -5.97 -4.27
C LYS A 134 -7.12 -6.74 -3.04
N PRO A 135 -8.00 -7.20 -2.12
CA PRO A 135 -7.53 -7.89 -0.91
C PRO A 135 -6.78 -9.19 -1.23
N LEU A 136 -7.08 -9.84 -2.36
CA LEU A 136 -6.50 -11.12 -2.76
C LEU A 136 -5.28 -10.98 -3.68
N PHE A 137 -5.01 -9.78 -4.23
CA PHE A 137 -3.88 -9.51 -5.10
C PHE A 137 -2.81 -8.71 -4.35
N ALA A 138 -1.55 -9.13 -4.41
CA ALA A 138 -0.43 -8.50 -3.74
C ALA A 138 -0.74 -8.13 -2.27
N PRO A 139 -1.08 -9.11 -1.41
CA PRO A 139 -1.56 -8.85 -0.04
C PRO A 139 -0.48 -8.33 0.92
N GLU A 140 0.77 -8.26 0.50
CA GLU A 140 1.86 -7.59 1.21
C GLU A 140 1.71 -6.07 1.26
N ILE A 141 0.80 -5.49 0.43
CA ILE A 141 0.35 -4.11 0.52
C ILE A 141 -1.18 -4.05 0.55
N ILE A 142 -1.71 -3.30 1.48
CA ILE A 142 -3.15 -3.06 1.66
C ILE A 142 -3.50 -1.74 1.00
N THR A 143 -4.55 -1.73 0.18
CA THR A 143 -5.14 -0.53 -0.40
C THR A 143 -6.64 -0.54 -0.18
N GLY A 144 -7.22 0.57 0.24
CA GLY A 144 -8.65 0.62 0.48
C GLY A 144 -9.14 2.00 0.90
N LEU A 145 -10.45 2.18 0.88
CA LEU A 145 -11.11 3.39 1.33
C LEU A 145 -11.63 3.21 2.75
N ALA A 146 -11.52 4.25 3.56
CA ALA A 146 -11.98 4.26 4.94
C ALA A 146 -12.56 5.62 5.31
N ARG A 147 -12.97 5.77 6.57
CA ARG A 147 -13.34 7.07 7.13
C ARG A 147 -12.51 7.39 8.35
N LEU A 148 -12.18 8.66 8.49
CA LEU A 148 -11.58 9.25 9.69
C LEU A 148 -12.46 10.42 10.13
N ASP A 149 -13.14 10.27 11.25
CA ASP A 149 -14.14 11.24 11.75
C ASP A 149 -15.18 11.60 10.66
N GLY A 150 -15.65 10.57 9.96
CA GLY A 150 -16.62 10.66 8.87
C GLY A 150 -16.08 11.11 7.52
N HIS A 151 -14.84 11.60 7.43
CA HIS A 151 -14.20 12.02 6.18
C HIS A 151 -13.55 10.83 5.46
N THR A 152 -13.80 10.72 4.17
CA THR A 152 -13.20 9.67 3.34
C THR A 152 -11.69 9.85 3.24
N VAL A 153 -10.96 8.75 3.39
CA VAL A 153 -9.50 8.66 3.23
C VAL A 153 -9.13 7.39 2.47
N GLY A 154 -8.15 7.48 1.60
CA GLY A 154 -7.51 6.33 0.96
C GLY A 154 -6.36 5.82 1.83
N ILE A 155 -6.32 4.53 2.07
CA ILE A 155 -5.28 3.86 2.87
C ILE A 155 -4.32 3.13 1.93
N VAL A 156 -3.02 3.37 2.11
CA VAL A 156 -1.94 2.58 1.51
C VAL A 156 -1.04 2.11 2.66
N ALA A 157 -1.04 0.83 2.95
CA ALA A 157 -0.33 0.29 4.11
C ALA A 157 0.46 -0.97 3.78
N ASN A 158 1.69 -1.09 4.28
CA ASN A 158 2.41 -2.37 4.19
C ASN A 158 1.78 -3.38 5.15
N ASN A 159 1.71 -4.65 4.74
CA ASN A 159 1.23 -5.73 5.60
C ASN A 159 2.37 -6.68 5.98
N PRO A 160 3.03 -6.48 7.13
CA PRO A 160 4.16 -7.30 7.54
C PRO A 160 3.83 -8.77 7.79
N SER A 161 2.56 -9.14 7.97
CA SER A 161 2.17 -10.56 8.06
C SER A 161 2.39 -11.32 6.77
N VAL A 162 2.45 -10.60 5.63
CA VAL A 162 2.68 -11.18 4.31
C VAL A 162 4.02 -10.72 3.78
N LYS A 163 4.94 -11.66 3.58
CA LYS A 163 6.29 -11.41 3.05
C LYS A 163 7.03 -10.25 3.74
N GLY A 164 6.73 -9.97 5.01
CA GLY A 164 7.33 -8.90 5.78
C GLY A 164 7.00 -7.48 5.32
N GLY A 165 5.97 -7.27 4.50
CA GLY A 165 5.61 -5.97 3.94
C GLY A 165 6.56 -5.46 2.85
N VAL A 166 7.40 -6.34 2.28
CA VAL A 166 8.32 -6.02 1.17
C VAL A 166 7.52 -5.68 -0.10
N LEU A 167 7.97 -4.69 -0.86
CA LEU A 167 7.34 -4.30 -2.11
C LEU A 167 7.85 -5.16 -3.29
N PHE A 168 6.91 -5.71 -4.05
CA PHE A 168 7.14 -6.48 -5.28
C PHE A 168 6.59 -5.72 -6.49
N VAL A 169 6.69 -6.32 -7.68
CA VAL A 169 6.14 -5.77 -8.93
C VAL A 169 4.65 -5.51 -8.80
N ASP A 170 3.89 -6.52 -8.36
CA ASP A 170 2.43 -6.45 -8.26
C ASP A 170 1.97 -5.49 -7.16
N SER A 171 2.69 -5.44 -6.03
CA SER A 171 2.38 -4.48 -4.96
C SER A 171 2.65 -3.04 -5.38
N ALA A 172 3.68 -2.79 -6.18
CA ALA A 172 3.94 -1.47 -6.74
C ALA A 172 2.83 -1.03 -7.72
N ASP A 173 2.36 -1.93 -8.57
CA ASP A 173 1.28 -1.66 -9.51
C ASP A 173 -0.07 -1.43 -8.80
N LYS A 174 -0.40 -2.30 -7.83
CA LYS A 174 -1.60 -2.15 -6.99
C LYS A 174 -1.65 -0.78 -6.30
N ALA A 175 -0.55 -0.40 -5.64
CA ALA A 175 -0.48 0.87 -4.93
C ALA A 175 -0.51 2.07 -5.89
N ALA A 176 0.22 2.04 -7.02
CA ALA A 176 0.22 3.12 -8.00
C ALA A 176 -1.19 3.40 -8.52
N ARG A 177 -1.91 2.35 -8.94
CA ARG A 177 -3.27 2.47 -9.44
C ARG A 177 -4.22 3.05 -8.39
N PHE A 178 -4.11 2.60 -7.15
CA PHE A 178 -4.93 3.10 -6.04
C PHE A 178 -4.65 4.58 -5.72
N VAL A 179 -3.39 4.99 -5.74
CA VAL A 179 -3.00 6.41 -5.56
C VAL A 179 -3.61 7.28 -6.66
N TRP A 180 -3.54 6.86 -7.93
CA TRP A 180 -4.19 7.58 -9.03
C TRP A 180 -5.71 7.63 -8.87
N LEU A 181 -6.36 6.55 -8.42
CA LEU A 181 -7.79 6.53 -8.12
C LEU A 181 -8.14 7.60 -7.07
N CYS A 182 -7.42 7.63 -5.95
CA CYS A 182 -7.63 8.61 -4.90
C CYS A 182 -7.42 10.04 -5.40
N ASP A 183 -6.35 10.29 -6.17
CA ASP A 183 -6.08 11.63 -6.73
C ASP A 183 -7.16 12.07 -7.72
N ALA A 184 -7.69 11.16 -8.55
CA ALA A 184 -8.76 11.44 -9.50
C ALA A 184 -10.08 11.81 -8.82
N TYR A 185 -10.38 11.19 -7.67
CA TYR A 185 -11.61 11.42 -6.90
C TYR A 185 -11.46 12.37 -5.71
N ASN A 186 -10.36 13.11 -5.61
CA ASN A 186 -10.07 14.04 -4.50
C ASN A 186 -10.06 13.39 -3.12
N VAL A 187 -9.72 12.12 -3.02
CA VAL A 187 -9.62 11.38 -1.77
C VAL A 187 -8.23 11.60 -1.14
N PRO A 188 -8.12 12.18 0.07
CA PRO A 188 -6.85 12.29 0.77
C PRO A 188 -6.23 10.92 1.02
N LEU A 189 -4.90 10.85 1.10
CA LEU A 189 -4.15 9.60 1.24
C LEU A 189 -3.45 9.50 2.60
N LEU A 190 -3.64 8.38 3.28
CA LEU A 190 -2.89 8.01 4.48
C LEU A 190 -1.99 6.81 4.15
N PHE A 191 -0.69 7.02 4.25
CA PHE A 191 0.32 5.98 4.11
C PHE A 191 0.72 5.47 5.50
N LEU A 192 0.69 4.15 5.70
CA LEU A 192 1.17 3.49 6.92
C LEU A 192 2.39 2.64 6.54
N ALA A 193 3.57 3.17 6.82
CA ALA A 193 4.82 2.56 6.40
C ALA A 193 5.38 1.60 7.45
N ASP A 194 5.51 0.33 7.10
CA ASP A 194 6.35 -0.67 7.74
C ASP A 194 7.01 -1.50 6.64
N VAL A 195 7.99 -0.88 5.96
CA VAL A 195 8.56 -1.38 4.71
C VAL A 195 10.08 -1.57 4.83
N PRO A 196 10.57 -2.80 4.66
CA PRO A 196 12.01 -3.06 4.63
C PRO A 196 12.66 -2.66 3.28
N GLY A 197 11.86 -2.33 2.26
CA GLY A 197 12.29 -1.93 0.93
C GLY A 197 11.55 -2.65 -0.18
N PHE A 198 12.05 -2.47 -1.41
CA PHE A 198 11.66 -3.31 -2.55
C PHE A 198 12.42 -4.64 -2.50
N MET A 199 11.78 -5.70 -3.02
CA MET A 199 12.45 -7.00 -3.17
C MET A 199 13.61 -6.88 -4.15
N ILE A 200 14.68 -7.59 -3.84
CA ILE A 200 15.93 -7.64 -4.62
C ILE A 200 16.15 -9.07 -5.15
N GLY A 201 16.91 -9.18 -6.20
CA GLY A 201 17.33 -10.47 -6.76
C GLY A 201 16.93 -10.64 -8.21
N THR A 202 17.58 -11.61 -8.87
CA THR A 202 17.50 -11.83 -10.33
C THR A 202 16.05 -12.00 -10.83
N GLN A 203 15.20 -12.65 -10.06
CA GLN A 203 13.81 -12.91 -10.47
C GLN A 203 13.02 -11.60 -10.61
N VAL A 204 13.02 -10.76 -9.58
CA VAL A 204 12.25 -9.51 -9.58
C VAL A 204 12.86 -8.46 -10.50
N GLU A 205 14.20 -8.45 -10.66
CA GLU A 205 14.85 -7.59 -11.65
C GLU A 205 14.40 -7.93 -13.07
N ARG A 206 14.32 -9.22 -13.41
CA ARG A 206 13.82 -9.70 -14.71
C ARG A 206 12.33 -9.41 -14.92
N GLN A 207 11.54 -9.36 -13.85
CA GLN A 207 10.14 -8.93 -13.89
C GLN A 207 9.99 -7.40 -14.05
N GLY A 208 11.06 -6.64 -13.87
CA GLY A 208 11.09 -5.18 -14.04
C GLY A 208 10.74 -4.41 -12.77
N ILE A 209 11.19 -4.87 -11.59
CA ILE A 209 10.92 -4.21 -10.30
C ILE A 209 11.25 -2.72 -10.32
N ILE A 210 12.33 -2.29 -10.98
CA ILE A 210 12.71 -0.88 -11.10
C ILE A 210 11.64 -0.09 -11.89
N ARG A 211 11.13 -0.65 -12.99
CA ARG A 211 10.09 -0.01 -13.82
C ARG A 211 8.78 0.14 -13.06
N HIS A 212 8.35 -0.91 -12.36
CA HIS A 212 7.10 -0.92 -11.58
C HIS A 212 7.23 -0.09 -10.30
N GLY A 213 8.36 -0.17 -9.61
CA GLY A 213 8.68 0.71 -8.48
C GLY A 213 8.68 2.19 -8.87
N ALA A 214 9.28 2.53 -10.02
CA ALA A 214 9.25 3.91 -10.56
C ALA A 214 7.81 4.38 -10.84
N LYS A 215 6.93 3.49 -11.31
CA LYS A 215 5.49 3.79 -11.50
C LYS A 215 4.83 4.19 -10.16
N MET A 216 5.06 3.41 -9.10
CA MET A 216 4.52 3.71 -7.77
C MET A 216 5.04 5.05 -7.22
N VAL A 217 6.36 5.28 -7.31
CA VAL A 217 6.98 6.54 -6.87
C VAL A 217 6.44 7.73 -7.67
N ALA A 218 6.26 7.58 -8.99
CA ALA A 218 5.68 8.62 -9.83
C ALA A 218 4.23 8.92 -9.42
N ALA A 219 3.40 7.90 -9.17
CA ALA A 219 2.03 8.09 -8.73
C ALA A 219 1.96 8.86 -7.39
N VAL A 220 2.81 8.53 -6.43
CA VAL A 220 2.90 9.23 -5.14
C VAL A 220 3.37 10.68 -5.32
N THR A 221 4.33 10.92 -6.20
CA THR A 221 4.88 12.26 -6.48
C THR A 221 3.86 13.16 -7.18
N GLU A 222 3.10 12.60 -8.12
CA GLU A 222 2.13 13.35 -8.92
C GLU A 222 0.81 13.60 -8.19
N ALA A 223 0.49 12.79 -7.18
CA ALA A 223 -0.75 12.93 -6.42
C ALA A 223 -0.83 14.30 -5.75
N SER A 224 -1.88 15.05 -6.09
CA SER A 224 -2.13 16.41 -5.61
C SER A 224 -3.07 16.46 -4.41
N VAL A 225 -3.67 15.33 -4.02
CA VAL A 225 -4.47 15.21 -2.78
C VAL A 225 -3.60 15.33 -1.54
N PRO A 226 -4.12 15.82 -0.40
CA PRO A 226 -3.38 15.80 0.86
C PRO A 226 -2.91 14.39 1.18
N LYS A 227 -1.63 14.26 1.52
CA LYS A 227 -0.98 13.01 1.87
C LYS A 227 -0.44 13.11 3.29
N ILE A 228 -0.67 12.10 4.12
CA ILE A 228 0.02 11.95 5.41
C ILE A 228 0.76 10.62 5.37
N SER A 229 2.02 10.64 5.78
CA SER A 229 2.82 9.45 5.97
C SER A 229 3.04 9.17 7.45
N VAL A 230 2.73 7.97 7.90
CA VAL A 230 3.00 7.50 9.26
C VAL A 230 4.03 6.39 9.19
N ILE A 231 5.17 6.60 9.80
CA ILE A 231 6.19 5.57 9.95
C ILE A 231 5.83 4.73 11.19
N VAL A 232 5.31 3.52 10.95
CA VAL A 232 4.86 2.62 12.02
C VAL A 232 6.04 1.91 12.66
N ARG A 233 6.89 1.27 11.87
CA ARG A 233 8.16 0.64 12.30
C ARG A 233 9.27 0.94 11.30
N LYS A 234 9.45 0.10 10.29
CA LYS A 234 10.54 0.20 9.29
C LYS A 234 10.15 1.11 8.15
N ALA A 235 11.08 1.94 7.71
CA ALA A 235 10.98 2.69 6.48
C ALA A 235 12.38 2.81 5.85
N TYR A 236 12.75 1.82 5.02
CA TYR A 236 14.11 1.70 4.53
C TYR A 236 14.22 1.99 3.03
N GLY A 237 15.24 2.79 2.69
CA GLY A 237 15.66 3.05 1.31
C GLY A 237 14.54 3.56 0.40
N ALA A 238 14.45 3.00 -0.81
CA ALA A 238 13.42 3.37 -1.77
C ALA A 238 11.99 2.96 -1.34
N GLY A 239 11.85 2.06 -0.35
CA GLY A 239 10.56 1.77 0.26
C GLY A 239 9.95 2.98 0.95
N LEU A 240 10.78 3.80 1.64
CA LEU A 240 10.33 5.07 2.22
C LEU A 240 9.80 6.03 1.13
N TYR A 241 10.45 6.07 -0.04
CA TYR A 241 9.99 6.91 -1.16
C TYR A 241 8.64 6.45 -1.68
N ALA A 242 8.48 5.16 -1.90
CA ALA A 242 7.22 4.56 -2.38
C ALA A 242 6.06 4.74 -1.39
N MET A 243 6.35 4.80 -0.08
CA MET A 243 5.36 5.04 0.98
C MET A 243 5.24 6.51 1.39
N CYS A 244 5.45 7.42 0.44
CA CYS A 244 5.30 8.87 0.63
C CYS A 244 6.21 9.43 1.74
N GLY A 245 7.51 9.17 1.66
CA GLY A 245 8.46 9.74 2.60
C GLY A 245 8.53 11.28 2.55
N PRO A 246 9.33 11.91 3.42
CA PRO A 246 9.35 13.37 3.62
C PRO A 246 9.61 14.19 2.36
N ALA A 247 10.37 13.63 1.40
CA ALA A 247 10.72 14.28 0.13
C ALA A 247 9.58 14.31 -0.91
N PHE A 248 8.43 13.67 -0.62
CA PHE A 248 7.31 13.53 -1.56
C PHE A 248 6.12 14.43 -1.21
N ASP A 249 6.41 15.55 -0.54
CA ASP A 249 5.46 16.59 -0.21
C ASP A 249 4.21 16.09 0.55
N PRO A 250 4.37 15.30 1.62
CA PRO A 250 3.26 15.01 2.50
C PRO A 250 2.85 16.25 3.30
N LEU A 251 1.57 16.35 3.64
CA LEU A 251 1.06 17.34 4.59
C LEU A 251 1.71 17.17 5.97
N ALA A 252 2.04 15.95 6.32
CA ALA A 252 2.86 15.62 7.49
C ALA A 252 3.51 14.24 7.32
N THR A 253 4.75 14.11 7.83
CA THR A 253 5.41 12.84 8.12
C THR A 253 5.40 12.62 9.63
N LEU A 254 4.61 11.67 10.10
CA LEU A 254 4.49 11.30 11.50
C LEU A 254 5.27 10.02 11.77
N ALA A 255 5.82 9.87 12.95
CA ALA A 255 6.51 8.67 13.36
C ALA A 255 5.96 8.16 14.70
N LEU A 256 5.74 6.85 14.82
CA LEU A 256 5.53 6.22 16.11
C LEU A 256 6.87 6.07 16.85
N PRO A 257 6.88 5.89 18.18
CA PRO A 257 8.11 5.66 18.94
C PRO A 257 8.90 4.42 18.50
N THR A 258 8.25 3.50 17.79
CA THR A 258 8.85 2.28 17.19
C THR A 258 9.46 2.51 15.82
N ALA A 259 9.36 3.72 15.25
CA ALA A 259 9.78 4.02 13.89
C ALA A 259 11.30 3.96 13.74
N LYS A 260 11.74 3.40 12.60
CA LYS A 260 13.13 3.31 12.18
C LYS A 260 13.25 3.73 10.73
N ILE A 261 13.97 4.81 10.49
CA ILE A 261 14.19 5.37 9.15
C ILE A 261 15.68 5.24 8.83
N ALA A 262 16.01 4.52 7.77
CA ALA A 262 17.40 4.31 7.36
C ALA A 262 17.53 4.06 5.85
N VAL A 263 18.75 4.17 5.32
CA VAL A 263 19.04 3.81 3.92
C VAL A 263 18.83 2.31 3.68
N MET A 264 19.19 1.48 4.68
CA MET A 264 18.95 0.02 4.67
C MET A 264 18.82 -0.49 6.10
N GLY A 265 18.24 -1.67 6.26
CA GLY A 265 18.14 -2.29 7.58
C GLY A 265 19.52 -2.59 8.19
N PRO A 266 19.64 -2.55 9.54
CA PRO A 266 20.94 -2.66 10.23
C PRO A 266 21.74 -3.90 9.85
N GLN A 267 21.11 -5.05 9.72
CA GLN A 267 21.75 -6.29 9.30
C GLN A 267 22.35 -6.20 7.90
N ALA A 268 21.59 -5.65 6.94
CA ALA A 268 22.05 -5.49 5.58
C ALA A 268 23.17 -4.45 5.48
N ALA A 269 23.08 -3.36 6.24
CA ALA A 269 24.09 -2.31 6.29
C ALA A 269 25.44 -2.85 6.79
N VAL A 270 25.43 -3.57 7.91
CA VAL A 270 26.65 -4.16 8.49
C VAL A 270 27.27 -5.18 7.53
N ASN A 271 26.46 -6.06 6.96
CA ASN A 271 26.95 -7.07 6.01
C ASN A 271 27.52 -6.42 4.73
N ALA A 272 26.93 -5.35 4.23
CA ALA A 272 27.42 -4.67 3.04
C ALA A 272 28.72 -3.90 3.30
N VAL A 273 28.78 -3.12 4.39
CA VAL A 273 29.92 -2.25 4.72
C VAL A 273 31.12 -3.06 5.20
N TYR A 274 30.89 -4.09 6.00
CA TYR A 274 31.96 -4.86 6.66
C TYR A 274 32.17 -6.26 6.09
N ALA A 275 31.64 -6.57 4.87
CA ALA A 275 31.70 -7.90 4.26
C ALA A 275 33.08 -8.54 4.30
N ASN A 276 34.13 -7.80 3.86
CA ASN A 276 35.50 -8.29 3.81
C ASN A 276 36.09 -8.53 5.22
N ARG A 277 35.73 -7.68 6.18
CA ARG A 277 36.21 -7.80 7.56
C ARG A 277 35.53 -8.96 8.28
N ILE A 278 34.24 -9.15 8.08
CA ILE A 278 33.46 -10.29 8.60
C ILE A 278 34.03 -11.62 8.06
N ALA A 279 34.35 -11.66 6.77
CA ALA A 279 34.93 -12.85 6.12
C ALA A 279 36.36 -13.16 6.60
N ALA A 280 37.10 -12.18 7.09
CA ALA A 280 38.46 -12.34 7.60
C ALA A 280 38.53 -12.83 9.08
N ILE A 281 37.40 -12.81 9.82
CA ILE A 281 37.35 -13.32 11.20
C ILE A 281 37.09 -14.83 11.14
N GLU A 282 38.08 -15.62 11.57
CA GLU A 282 38.00 -17.09 11.52
C GLU A 282 37.13 -17.67 12.64
N ASP A 283 37.18 -17.06 13.83
CA ASP A 283 36.39 -17.50 14.99
C ASP A 283 34.95 -17.08 14.86
N ASP A 284 34.01 -18.03 15.00
CA ASP A 284 32.58 -17.80 14.83
C ASP A 284 31.98 -16.90 15.93
N ASP A 285 32.47 -17.02 17.19
CA ASP A 285 31.97 -16.23 18.31
C ASP A 285 32.52 -14.79 18.23
N GLU A 286 33.76 -14.60 17.82
CA GLU A 286 34.33 -13.28 17.56
C GLU A 286 33.62 -12.60 16.39
N ARG A 287 33.32 -13.35 15.33
CA ARG A 287 32.53 -12.85 14.17
C ARG A 287 31.15 -12.41 14.59
N ALA A 288 30.42 -13.22 15.36
CA ALA A 288 29.09 -12.91 15.87
C ALA A 288 29.10 -11.65 16.74
N THR A 289 30.10 -11.53 17.64
CA THR A 289 30.27 -10.36 18.50
C THR A 289 30.55 -9.10 17.69
N PHE A 290 31.46 -9.17 16.71
CA PHE A 290 31.77 -8.05 15.84
C PHE A 290 30.52 -7.57 15.07
N VAL A 291 29.75 -8.48 14.49
CA VAL A 291 28.51 -8.14 13.76
C VAL A 291 27.48 -7.50 14.70
N ALA A 292 27.29 -8.04 15.91
CA ALA A 292 26.37 -7.49 16.90
C ALA A 292 26.75 -6.08 17.35
N ASP A 293 28.05 -5.82 17.58
CA ASP A 293 28.55 -4.49 17.97
C ASP A 293 28.33 -3.46 16.87
N ARG A 294 28.69 -3.82 15.61
CA ARG A 294 28.47 -2.91 14.46
C ARG A 294 27.00 -2.63 14.20
N ARG A 295 26.15 -3.64 14.43
CA ARG A 295 24.70 -3.47 14.32
C ARG A 295 24.17 -2.51 15.38
N ARG A 296 24.61 -2.63 16.63
CA ARG A 296 24.22 -1.73 17.71
C ARG A 296 24.66 -0.29 17.42
N GLU A 297 25.90 -0.07 16.99
CA GLU A 297 26.39 1.26 16.59
C GLU A 297 25.54 1.87 15.46
N TYR A 298 25.17 1.08 14.46
CA TYR A 298 24.31 1.55 13.35
C TYR A 298 22.90 1.90 13.84
N GLU A 299 22.35 1.14 14.77
CA GLU A 299 21.03 1.40 15.37
C GLU A 299 21.04 2.66 16.25
N GLU A 300 22.13 2.95 16.95
CA GLU A 300 22.32 4.18 17.73
C GLU A 300 22.41 5.44 16.85
N ASP A 301 22.95 5.32 15.63
CA ASP A 301 23.03 6.43 14.68
C ASP A 301 21.67 6.82 14.07
N VAL A 302 20.65 5.95 14.15
CA VAL A 302 19.27 6.17 13.66
C VAL A 302 18.41 6.76 14.79
N ASP A 303 18.73 8.00 15.20
CA ASP A 303 17.99 8.70 16.26
C ASP A 303 16.75 9.42 15.67
N LEU A 304 15.56 8.95 16.08
CA LEU A 304 14.28 9.49 15.67
C LEU A 304 14.09 10.97 16.08
N TYR A 305 14.59 11.34 17.27
CA TYR A 305 14.47 12.72 17.77
C TYR A 305 15.42 13.66 17.03
N ARG A 306 16.57 13.18 16.59
CA ARG A 306 17.46 13.92 15.69
C ARG A 306 16.79 14.19 14.36
N LEU A 307 16.14 13.16 13.76
CA LEU A 307 15.37 13.33 12.52
C LEU A 307 14.23 14.35 12.67
N ALA A 308 13.58 14.38 13.82
CA ALA A 308 12.59 15.40 14.14
C ALA A 308 13.22 16.81 14.30
N GLY A 309 14.37 16.89 14.94
CA GLY A 309 15.13 18.14 15.08
C GLY A 309 15.61 18.70 13.74
N ASP A 310 15.97 17.82 12.80
CA ASP A 310 16.38 18.15 11.45
C ASP A 310 15.18 18.37 10.49
N LEU A 311 13.94 18.34 11.00
CA LEU A 311 12.69 18.49 10.24
C LEU A 311 12.50 17.44 9.14
N VAL A 312 13.09 16.26 9.29
CA VAL A 312 12.85 15.11 8.41
C VAL A 312 11.48 14.49 8.70
N ILE A 313 11.08 14.50 9.97
CA ILE A 313 9.74 14.12 10.41
C ILE A 313 9.11 15.28 11.18
N ASP A 314 7.80 15.46 11.06
CA ASP A 314 7.07 16.57 11.67
C ASP A 314 6.77 16.35 13.16
N ALA A 315 6.55 15.10 13.56
CA ALA A 315 6.30 14.74 14.94
C ALA A 315 6.55 13.26 15.24
N VAL A 316 7.05 12.98 16.44
CA VAL A 316 6.96 11.65 17.06
C VAL A 316 5.67 11.63 17.89
N VAL A 317 4.75 10.74 17.54
CA VAL A 317 3.39 10.73 18.10
C VAL A 317 3.22 9.48 18.97
N PRO A 318 2.78 9.60 20.22
CA PRO A 318 2.45 8.44 21.05
C PRO A 318 1.28 7.65 20.43
N PHE A 319 1.24 6.35 20.69
CA PHE A 319 0.26 5.43 20.08
C PHE A 319 -1.18 5.92 20.25
N GLU A 320 -1.57 6.28 21.45
CA GLU A 320 -2.93 6.72 21.80
C GLU A 320 -3.33 8.05 21.13
N GLY A 321 -2.33 8.84 20.74
CA GLY A 321 -2.52 10.13 20.09
C GLY A 321 -2.59 10.09 18.57
N LEU A 322 -2.22 8.97 17.95
CA LEU A 322 -1.99 8.92 16.50
C LEU A 322 -3.25 9.26 15.68
N ARG A 323 -4.40 8.64 15.99
CA ARG A 323 -5.65 8.90 15.28
C ARG A 323 -6.03 10.39 15.35
N SER A 324 -6.00 10.99 16.53
CA SER A 324 -6.37 12.40 16.70
C SER A 324 -5.41 13.34 15.98
N GLU A 325 -4.12 13.02 15.96
CA GLU A 325 -3.11 13.80 15.23
C GLU A 325 -3.33 13.72 13.71
N ILE A 326 -3.61 12.53 13.15
CA ILE A 326 -3.94 12.37 11.73
C ILE A 326 -5.18 13.22 11.37
N ILE A 327 -6.27 13.11 12.12
CA ILE A 327 -7.48 13.89 11.89
C ILE A 327 -7.18 15.40 11.94
N ARG A 328 -6.44 15.84 12.96
CA ARG A 328 -6.04 17.26 13.12
C ARG A 328 -5.21 17.75 11.92
N ARG A 329 -4.27 16.94 11.42
CA ARG A 329 -3.46 17.31 10.25
C ARG A 329 -4.30 17.39 8.98
N PHE A 330 -5.15 16.42 8.71
CA PHE A 330 -6.03 16.50 7.54
C PHE A 330 -6.99 17.69 7.60
N SER A 331 -7.44 18.11 8.79
CA SER A 331 -8.30 19.30 8.93
C SER A 331 -7.59 20.63 8.60
N THR A 332 -6.26 20.65 8.55
CA THR A 332 -5.48 21.84 8.15
C THR A 332 -5.28 21.94 6.63
N ALA A 333 -5.61 20.90 5.88
CA ALA A 333 -5.50 20.93 4.42
C ALA A 333 -6.56 21.89 3.84
N ASP A 334 -6.11 22.88 3.08
CA ASP A 334 -7.02 23.82 2.42
C ASP A 334 -7.60 23.19 1.14
N PRO A 335 -8.93 22.99 1.05
CA PRO A 335 -9.55 22.54 -0.19
C PRO A 335 -9.38 23.52 -1.35
N ALA A 336 -9.18 24.82 -1.07
CA ALA A 336 -9.05 25.88 -2.08
C ALA A 336 -7.72 25.79 -2.85
N ASP A 337 -6.67 25.23 -2.27
CA ASP A 337 -5.40 25.05 -2.98
C ASP A 337 -5.51 24.11 -4.20
N ARG A 338 -6.61 23.35 -4.29
CA ARG A 338 -6.87 22.43 -5.40
C ARG A 338 -7.58 23.06 -6.59
N ASP A 339 -8.37 24.13 -6.38
CA ASP A 339 -9.11 24.80 -7.46
C ASP A 339 -8.21 25.50 -8.47
N SER A 340 -6.92 25.74 -8.11
CA SER A 340 -5.96 26.41 -8.98
C SER A 340 -5.35 25.49 -10.05
N VAL A 341 -5.47 24.16 -9.92
CA VAL A 341 -4.83 23.22 -10.85
C VAL A 341 -5.89 22.45 -11.64
N GLN A 342 -6.27 22.96 -12.82
CA GLN A 342 -7.08 22.25 -13.83
C GLN A 342 -6.26 21.10 -14.47
N LYS A 343 -5.72 20.19 -13.67
CA LYS A 343 -4.98 19.04 -14.16
C LYS A 343 -5.94 17.88 -14.45
N ARG A 344 -5.86 17.30 -15.65
CA ARG A 344 -6.46 15.98 -15.89
C ARG A 344 -5.73 14.97 -15.04
N ARG A 345 -6.48 14.19 -14.27
CA ARG A 345 -5.96 13.14 -13.38
C ARG A 345 -6.47 11.79 -13.87
N PRO A 346 -5.76 11.17 -14.83
CA PRO A 346 -6.17 9.88 -15.36
C PRO A 346 -5.85 8.78 -14.34
N ILE A 347 -6.69 7.74 -14.32
CA ILE A 347 -6.37 6.46 -13.68
C ILE A 347 -5.82 5.59 -14.78
N HIS A 348 -4.51 5.32 -14.71
CA HIS A 348 -3.86 4.49 -15.72
C HIS A 348 -4.18 3.01 -15.47
N PRO A 349 -4.44 2.21 -16.53
CA PRO A 349 -4.46 0.76 -16.40
C PRO A 349 -3.09 0.26 -15.98
N VAL A 350 -3.03 -0.76 -15.17
CA VAL A 350 -1.78 -1.36 -14.66
C VAL A 350 -1.25 -2.40 -15.62
#